data_369c2edf29fa028657e98e7b9f696e64
#
_entry.id   369c2edf29fa028657e98e7b9f696e64
#
_cell.length_a   1.000
_cell.length_b   1.000
_cell.length_c   1.000
_cell.angle_alpha   90.00
_cell.angle_beta   90.00
_cell.angle_gamma   90.00
#
_symmetry.space_group_name_H-M   'P 1'
#
loop_
_entity.id
_entity.type
_entity.pdbx_description
1 polymer ?
#
loop_
_entity_poly.entity_id
_entity_poly.type
_entity_poly.pdbx_seq_one_letter_code
_entity_poly.pdbx_strand_id
1 'polypeptide(L)'
;DVGTLACKAGYVYQDFENQIVRPTVLDDASYACLNYAMPDYIERGRQALFLCGLEGREEDYIWQLSGGQTHLLALAGAVSLRPDILILDEPIAQLDPGHADKIYGVLKELNEKYGKTIIVIEHHTEYIADYCKHVMLMRNGAIAWKLPTAEALRRVEELQECNIFPPQVTIAAHQMKLNGKLPENQLLPTTISEGKNAFQHLSYHFFAFTKQKEAEFGEPVVQFRDVSIAYRSVKGDDRMVFNGLDLEIRRGEKIALIGSNGA
;
A
#
# COMPACT_ATOMS: atom_id res chain seq x y z
N ASP A 1 29.37 7.41 11.93
CA ASP A 1 28.44 7.22 13.05
C ASP A 1 27.01 7.13 12.57
N VAL A 2 26.05 6.87 13.47
CA VAL A 2 24.63 6.73 13.14
C VAL A 2 24.07 8.03 12.55
N GLY A 3 24.45 9.19 13.08
CA GLY A 3 23.99 10.49 12.57
C GLY A 3 24.38 10.73 11.12
N THR A 4 25.60 10.39 10.76
CA THR A 4 26.10 10.50 9.37
C THR A 4 25.35 9.54 8.42
N LEU A 5 25.02 8.35 8.89
CA LEU A 5 24.25 7.37 8.11
C LEU A 5 22.80 7.83 7.91
N ALA A 6 22.16 8.38 8.92
CA ALA A 6 20.78 8.87 8.83
C ALA A 6 20.58 10.01 7.81
N CYS A 7 21.62 10.80 7.52
CA CYS A 7 21.58 11.77 6.41
C CYS A 7 21.67 11.10 5.02
N LYS A 8 22.15 9.85 4.94
CA LYS A 8 22.30 9.13 3.66
C LYS A 8 21.22 8.10 3.42
N ALA A 9 20.68 7.51 4.49
CA ALA A 9 19.66 6.49 4.42
C ALA A 9 18.46 6.89 5.28
N GLY A 10 17.32 7.14 4.65
CA GLY A 10 16.04 7.31 5.31
C GLY A 10 15.38 5.96 5.55
N TYR A 11 14.62 5.84 6.62
CA TYR A 11 13.86 4.64 6.96
C TYR A 11 12.41 5.01 7.27
N VAL A 12 11.47 4.23 6.73
CA VAL A 12 10.05 4.33 7.05
C VAL A 12 9.63 3.03 7.71
N TYR A 13 9.13 3.12 8.95
CA TYR A 13 8.72 1.96 9.75
C TYR A 13 7.41 1.38 9.25
N GLN A 14 7.22 0.07 9.45
CA GLN A 14 5.94 -0.61 9.26
C GLN A 14 4.82 0.04 10.08
N ASP A 15 5.12 0.34 11.35
CA ASP A 15 4.24 1.12 12.23
C ASP A 15 4.62 2.60 12.14
N PHE A 16 4.13 3.26 11.10
CA PHE A 16 4.42 4.65 10.75
C PHE A 16 3.96 5.65 11.82
N GLU A 17 2.93 5.32 12.62
CA GLU A 17 2.43 6.19 13.70
C GLU A 17 3.52 6.43 14.76
N ASN A 18 4.38 5.45 15.01
CA ASN A 18 5.51 5.59 15.93
C ASN A 18 6.62 6.52 15.40
N GLN A 19 6.57 6.89 14.13
CA GLN A 19 7.54 7.78 13.50
C GLN A 19 7.10 9.25 13.61
N ILE A 20 5.80 9.51 13.79
CA ILE A 20 5.23 10.85 13.87
C ILE A 20 5.31 11.35 15.31
N VAL A 21 6.02 12.44 15.52
CA VAL A 21 6.35 12.94 16.87
C VAL A 21 5.94 14.40 17.10
N ARG A 22 5.50 15.12 16.06
CA ARG A 22 5.13 16.55 16.17
C ARG A 22 3.64 16.75 15.96
N PRO A 23 3.04 17.79 16.55
CA PRO A 23 1.59 17.97 16.53
C PRO A 23 1.04 18.47 15.18
N THR A 24 1.83 19.16 14.37
CA THR A 24 1.41 19.70 13.07
C THR A 24 2.15 19.01 11.92
N VAL A 25 1.53 19.01 10.76
CA VAL A 25 2.03 18.34 9.55
C VAL A 25 3.38 18.90 9.12
N LEU A 26 3.54 20.25 9.09
CA LEU A 26 4.80 20.85 8.70
C LEU A 26 5.90 20.66 9.74
N ASP A 27 5.55 20.78 11.03
CA ASP A 27 6.52 20.54 12.10
C ASP A 27 7.07 19.12 12.05
N ASP A 28 6.22 18.13 11.77
CA ASP A 28 6.64 16.74 11.70
C ASP A 28 7.48 16.47 10.45
N ALA A 29 7.04 16.92 9.28
CA ALA A 29 7.78 16.76 8.04
C ALA A 29 9.17 17.41 8.08
N SER A 30 9.34 18.50 8.83
CA SER A 30 10.61 19.23 8.95
C SER A 30 11.47 18.83 10.15
N TYR A 31 10.91 18.01 11.06
CA TYR A 31 11.54 17.68 12.35
C TYR A 31 12.92 17.05 12.24
N ALA A 32 13.09 16.10 11.32
CA ALA A 32 14.40 15.50 11.08
C ALA A 32 15.45 16.55 10.66
N CYS A 33 15.11 17.43 9.75
CA CYS A 33 15.99 18.51 9.31
C CYS A 33 16.34 19.49 10.43
N LEU A 34 15.37 19.82 11.31
CA LEU A 34 15.57 20.64 12.49
C LEU A 34 16.59 20.01 13.45
N ASN A 35 16.47 18.69 13.71
CA ASN A 35 17.41 17.98 14.60
C ASN A 35 18.85 17.94 14.06
N TYR A 36 19.02 18.01 12.74
CA TYR A 36 20.33 18.15 12.11
C TYR A 36 20.79 19.61 11.95
N ALA A 37 20.07 20.55 12.60
CA ALA A 37 20.36 21.99 12.57
C ALA A 37 20.48 22.56 11.14
N MET A 38 19.69 22.04 10.20
CA MET A 38 19.66 22.54 8.82
C MET A 38 18.94 23.90 8.80
N PRO A 39 19.54 24.98 8.28
CA PRO A 39 18.92 26.30 8.31
C PRO A 39 17.66 26.39 7.44
N ASP A 40 17.54 25.54 6.42
CA ASP A 40 16.43 25.46 5.47
C ASP A 40 15.39 24.38 5.83
N TYR A 41 15.32 23.95 7.11
CA TYR A 41 14.48 22.82 7.55
C TYR A 41 13.00 22.96 7.20
N ILE A 42 12.43 24.15 7.34
CA ILE A 42 11.02 24.44 7.00
C ILE A 42 10.79 24.24 5.48
N GLU A 43 11.67 24.79 4.66
CA GLU A 43 11.55 24.68 3.20
C GLU A 43 11.69 23.22 2.73
N ARG A 44 12.59 22.47 3.35
CA ARG A 44 12.73 21.02 3.11
C ARG A 44 11.47 20.25 3.48
N GLY A 45 10.87 20.59 4.63
CA GLY A 45 9.60 20.01 5.05
C GLY A 45 8.49 20.27 4.04
N ARG A 46 8.33 21.54 3.57
CA ARG A 46 7.33 21.89 2.55
C ARG A 46 7.53 21.15 1.24
N GLN A 47 8.77 21.06 0.77
CA GLN A 47 9.08 20.32 -0.45
C GLN A 47 8.79 18.82 -0.31
N ALA A 48 9.06 18.23 0.85
CA ALA A 48 8.73 16.84 1.12
C ALA A 48 7.20 16.62 1.17
N LEU A 49 6.45 17.52 1.79
CA LEU A 49 4.98 17.49 1.79
C LEU A 49 4.42 17.62 0.39
N PHE A 50 4.94 18.52 -0.44
CA PHE A 50 4.55 18.66 -1.84
C PHE A 50 4.79 17.35 -2.62
N LEU A 51 5.96 16.74 -2.50
CA LEU A 51 6.29 15.46 -3.14
C LEU A 51 5.36 14.33 -2.70
N CYS A 52 4.94 14.34 -1.45
CA CYS A 52 4.03 13.33 -0.89
C CYS A 52 2.54 13.68 -1.08
N GLY A 53 2.19 14.77 -1.80
CA GLY A 53 0.81 15.15 -2.07
C GLY A 53 0.04 15.64 -0.85
N LEU A 54 0.75 16.25 0.12
CA LEU A 54 0.19 16.86 1.33
C LEU A 54 0.25 18.40 1.31
N GLU A 55 0.46 19.00 0.14
CA GLU A 55 0.43 20.45 -0.06
C GLU A 55 -0.91 21.05 0.41
N GLY A 56 -0.84 22.20 1.10
CA GLY A 56 -2.00 22.89 1.66
C GLY A 56 -2.48 22.34 3.01
N ARG A 57 -1.76 21.37 3.59
CA ARG A 57 -2.06 20.79 4.90
C ARG A 57 -1.03 21.12 5.97
N GLU A 58 -0.12 22.05 5.69
CA GLU A 58 1.02 22.41 6.53
C GLU A 58 0.62 22.74 7.97
N GLU A 59 -0.50 23.47 8.12
CA GLU A 59 -1.03 23.94 9.41
C GLU A 59 -2.04 22.96 10.05
N ASP A 60 -2.32 21.83 9.38
CA ASP A 60 -3.24 20.83 9.93
C ASP A 60 -2.55 20.08 11.07
N TYR A 61 -3.36 19.68 12.06
CA TYR A 61 -2.88 18.77 13.10
C TYR A 61 -2.85 17.33 12.58
N ILE A 62 -1.89 16.52 13.06
CA ILE A 62 -1.70 15.13 12.61
C ILE A 62 -2.97 14.27 12.76
N TRP A 63 -3.77 14.50 13.81
CA TRP A 63 -5.01 13.75 14.05
C TRP A 63 -6.16 14.14 13.10
N GLN A 64 -6.00 15.13 12.25
CA GLN A 64 -6.95 15.50 11.19
C GLN A 64 -6.67 14.75 9.88
N LEU A 65 -5.53 14.06 9.79
CA LEU A 65 -5.16 13.26 8.65
C LEU A 65 -5.91 11.91 8.65
N SER A 66 -6.21 11.42 7.45
CA SER A 66 -6.61 10.01 7.29
C SER A 66 -5.41 9.08 7.46
N GLY A 67 -5.64 7.79 7.73
CA GLY A 67 -4.55 6.81 7.86
C GLY A 67 -3.58 6.83 6.67
N GLY A 68 -4.08 6.89 5.42
CA GLY A 68 -3.23 7.01 4.24
C GLY A 68 -2.43 8.32 4.17
N GLN A 69 -3.01 9.43 4.63
CA GLN A 69 -2.29 10.72 4.72
C GLN A 69 -1.21 10.70 5.80
N THR A 70 -1.45 9.97 6.87
CA THR A 70 -0.46 9.80 7.94
C THR A 70 0.75 8.99 7.45
N HIS A 71 0.53 7.96 6.64
CA HIS A 71 1.63 7.25 5.95
C HIS A 71 2.44 8.18 5.04
N LEU A 72 1.76 9.02 4.25
CA LEU A 72 2.43 9.99 3.39
C LEU A 72 3.21 11.03 4.20
N LEU A 73 2.74 11.41 5.40
CA LEU A 73 3.47 12.29 6.30
C LEU A 73 4.74 11.63 6.84
N ALA A 74 4.67 10.37 7.28
CA ALA A 74 5.86 9.62 7.71
C ALA A 74 6.90 9.50 6.58
N LEU A 75 6.44 9.25 5.36
CA LEU A 75 7.29 9.26 4.17
C LEU A 75 7.90 10.64 3.92
N ALA A 76 7.13 11.74 4.04
CA ALA A 76 7.62 13.09 3.87
C ALA A 76 8.72 13.43 4.90
N GLY A 77 8.55 13.03 6.17
CA GLY A 77 9.58 13.16 7.20
C GLY A 77 10.90 12.48 6.82
N ALA A 78 10.83 11.25 6.31
CA ALA A 78 12.01 10.51 5.85
C ALA A 78 12.67 11.14 4.60
N VAL A 79 11.87 11.68 3.68
CA VAL A 79 12.35 12.29 2.43
C VAL A 79 12.90 13.69 2.63
N SER A 80 12.49 14.42 3.69
CA SER A 80 12.90 15.80 3.94
C SER A 80 14.42 16.00 4.08
N LEU A 81 15.13 14.98 4.60
CA LEU A 81 16.60 14.95 4.66
C LEU A 81 17.26 14.74 3.28
N ARG A 82 16.46 14.43 2.24
CA ARG A 82 16.92 14.10 0.88
C ARG A 82 17.94 12.95 0.84
N PRO A 83 17.67 11.83 1.54
CA PRO A 83 18.62 10.72 1.61
C PRO A 83 18.92 10.16 0.21
N ASP A 84 20.07 9.48 0.06
CA ASP A 84 20.42 8.79 -1.19
C ASP A 84 19.73 7.44 -1.31
N ILE A 85 19.45 6.82 -0.15
CA ILE A 85 18.79 5.52 -0.01
C ILE A 85 17.56 5.69 0.86
N LEU A 86 16.43 5.14 0.43
CA LEU A 86 15.22 5.07 1.22
C LEU A 86 14.84 3.61 1.42
N ILE A 87 14.67 3.20 2.69
CA ILE A 87 14.27 1.86 3.09
C ILE A 87 12.88 1.96 3.68
N LEU A 88 11.95 1.15 3.18
CA LEU A 88 10.57 1.13 3.63
C LEU A 88 10.19 -0.29 4.03
N ASP A 89 9.59 -0.42 5.21
CA ASP A 89 9.14 -1.69 5.75
C ASP A 89 7.62 -1.76 5.68
N GLU A 90 7.11 -2.59 4.77
CA GLU A 90 5.69 -2.76 4.46
C GLU A 90 4.91 -1.43 4.33
N PRO A 91 5.33 -0.53 3.43
CA PRO A 91 4.83 0.85 3.37
C PRO A 91 3.35 0.98 3.00
N ILE A 92 2.70 -0.09 2.58
CA ILE A 92 1.29 -0.11 2.19
C ILE A 92 0.42 -1.00 3.08
N ALA A 93 1.00 -1.52 4.19
CA ALA A 93 0.23 -2.30 5.14
C ALA A 93 -0.99 -1.50 5.63
N GLN A 94 -2.15 -2.15 5.68
CA GLN A 94 -3.43 -1.54 6.15
C GLN A 94 -3.97 -0.39 5.29
N LEU A 95 -3.43 -0.15 4.09
CA LEU A 95 -3.92 0.85 3.17
C LEU A 95 -4.92 0.26 2.15
N ASP A 96 -5.87 1.10 1.76
CA ASP A 96 -6.65 0.81 0.57
C ASP A 96 -5.80 0.98 -0.71
N PRO A 97 -6.21 0.36 -1.83
CA PRO A 97 -5.43 0.40 -3.07
C PRO A 97 -5.11 1.83 -3.56
N GLY A 98 -6.05 2.77 -3.37
CA GLY A 98 -5.85 4.15 -3.83
C GLY A 98 -4.76 4.90 -3.07
N HIS A 99 -4.58 4.63 -1.78
CA HIS A 99 -3.48 5.18 -0.99
C HIS A 99 -2.18 4.44 -1.24
N ALA A 100 -2.22 3.12 -1.43
CA ALA A 100 -1.05 2.33 -1.81
C ALA A 100 -0.45 2.80 -3.15
N ASP A 101 -1.29 3.04 -4.16
CA ASP A 101 -0.87 3.57 -5.46
C ASP A 101 -0.19 4.95 -5.34
N LYS A 102 -0.68 5.81 -4.45
CA LYS A 102 -0.05 7.12 -4.19
C LYS A 102 1.35 6.96 -3.60
N ILE A 103 1.53 6.09 -2.60
CA ILE A 103 2.86 5.85 -2.00
C ILE A 103 3.83 5.32 -3.06
N TYR A 104 3.46 4.28 -3.80
CA TYR A 104 4.32 3.76 -4.85
C TYR A 104 4.57 4.76 -5.98
N GLY A 105 3.59 5.63 -6.29
CA GLY A 105 3.77 6.75 -7.20
C GLY A 105 4.87 7.71 -6.76
N VAL A 106 4.88 8.09 -5.47
CA VAL A 106 5.94 8.93 -4.87
C VAL A 106 7.30 8.22 -4.92
N LEU A 107 7.35 6.93 -4.56
CA LEU A 107 8.59 6.14 -4.59
C LEU A 107 9.15 6.04 -6.01
N LYS A 108 8.29 5.83 -6.99
CA LYS A 108 8.66 5.82 -8.41
C LYS A 108 9.25 7.16 -8.84
N GLU A 109 8.60 8.27 -8.49
CA GLU A 109 9.10 9.61 -8.80
C GLU A 109 10.47 9.87 -8.16
N LEU A 110 10.65 9.51 -6.89
CA LEU A 110 11.93 9.62 -6.19
C LEU A 110 13.03 8.82 -6.88
N ASN A 111 12.72 7.62 -7.39
CA ASN A 111 13.69 6.80 -8.11
C ASN A 111 13.98 7.35 -9.51
N GLU A 112 12.97 7.64 -10.32
CA GLU A 112 13.12 7.97 -11.74
C GLU A 112 13.58 9.42 -11.99
N LYS A 113 13.02 10.39 -11.23
CA LYS A 113 13.37 11.81 -11.42
C LYS A 113 14.52 12.27 -10.53
N TYR A 114 14.59 11.77 -9.30
CA TYR A 114 15.56 12.23 -8.31
C TYR A 114 16.72 11.26 -8.10
N GLY A 115 16.75 10.11 -8.82
CA GLY A 115 17.85 9.14 -8.81
C GLY A 115 18.04 8.44 -7.45
N LYS A 116 17.02 8.41 -6.59
CA LYS A 116 17.11 7.79 -5.26
C LYS A 116 17.09 6.27 -5.35
N THR A 117 17.88 5.62 -4.51
CA THR A 117 17.81 4.16 -4.35
C THR A 117 16.70 3.82 -3.38
N ILE A 118 15.75 3.00 -3.83
CA ILE A 118 14.60 2.57 -3.02
C ILE A 118 14.73 1.08 -2.70
N ILE A 119 14.62 0.73 -1.43
CA ILE A 119 14.56 -0.64 -0.94
C ILE A 119 13.23 -0.79 -0.22
N VAL A 120 12.38 -1.70 -0.69
CA VAL A 120 11.08 -1.97 -0.07
C VAL A 120 11.09 -3.40 0.45
N ILE A 121 10.74 -3.59 1.72
CA ILE A 121 10.41 -4.90 2.29
C ILE A 121 8.92 -5.05 2.11
N GLU A 122 8.48 -6.04 1.33
CA GLU A 122 7.09 -6.12 0.88
C GLU A 122 6.69 -7.56 0.56
N HIS A 123 5.44 -7.89 0.79
CA HIS A 123 4.85 -9.18 0.46
C HIS A 123 3.71 -9.09 -0.57
N HIS A 124 3.27 -7.88 -0.93
CA HIS A 124 2.29 -7.66 -2.00
C HIS A 124 2.97 -7.71 -3.37
N THR A 125 3.04 -8.90 -3.94
CA THR A 125 3.81 -9.19 -5.16
C THR A 125 3.30 -8.48 -6.40
N GLU A 126 2.04 -8.04 -6.44
CA GLU A 126 1.48 -7.20 -7.49
C GLU A 126 2.19 -5.84 -7.56
N TYR A 127 2.40 -5.18 -6.40
CA TYR A 127 3.15 -3.92 -6.34
C TYR A 127 4.63 -4.13 -6.66
N ILE A 128 5.21 -5.24 -6.19
CA ILE A 128 6.59 -5.61 -6.57
C ILE A 128 6.70 -5.76 -8.09
N ALA A 129 5.72 -6.41 -8.75
CA ALA A 129 5.72 -6.62 -10.20
C ALA A 129 5.66 -5.30 -10.99
N ASP A 130 4.87 -4.33 -10.52
CA ASP A 130 4.63 -3.08 -11.22
C ASP A 130 5.70 -2.00 -10.95
N TYR A 131 6.35 -2.03 -9.78
CA TYR A 131 7.24 -0.94 -9.36
C TYR A 131 8.69 -1.32 -9.16
N CYS A 132 9.02 -2.57 -8.85
CA CYS A 132 10.38 -2.98 -8.54
C CYS A 132 11.12 -3.53 -9.77
N LYS A 133 12.41 -3.19 -9.92
CA LYS A 133 13.26 -3.70 -11.00
C LYS A 133 13.92 -5.04 -10.66
N HIS A 134 14.19 -5.25 -9.38
CA HIS A 134 14.85 -6.47 -8.88
C HIS A 134 14.15 -6.93 -7.59
N VAL A 135 14.18 -8.23 -7.38
CA VAL A 135 13.75 -8.88 -6.13
C VAL A 135 14.96 -9.58 -5.50
N MET A 136 15.07 -9.46 -4.18
CA MET A 136 15.99 -10.24 -3.37
C MET A 136 15.19 -11.17 -2.46
N LEU A 137 15.42 -12.47 -2.57
CA LEU A 137 14.81 -13.42 -1.63
C LEU A 137 15.75 -13.64 -0.45
N MET A 138 15.22 -13.39 0.74
CA MET A 138 15.89 -13.74 2.01
C MET A 138 15.35 -15.07 2.53
N ARG A 139 16.26 -15.97 2.88
CA ARG A 139 15.92 -17.27 3.49
C ARG A 139 16.94 -17.59 4.58
N ASN A 140 16.47 -17.95 5.77
CA ASN A 140 17.32 -18.31 6.92
C ASN A 140 18.40 -17.27 7.25
N GLY A 141 18.08 -15.98 7.18
CA GLY A 141 19.00 -14.89 7.51
C GLY A 141 20.04 -14.57 6.42
N ALA A 142 19.95 -15.18 5.24
CA ALA A 142 20.84 -14.94 4.11
C ALA A 142 20.07 -14.57 2.84
N ILE A 143 20.73 -13.86 1.92
CA ILE A 143 20.20 -13.62 0.58
C ILE A 143 20.38 -14.88 -0.25
N ALA A 144 19.26 -15.55 -0.59
CA ALA A 144 19.29 -16.73 -1.44
C ALA A 144 19.65 -16.36 -2.88
N TRP A 145 19.03 -15.30 -3.39
CA TRP A 145 19.32 -14.75 -4.73
C TRP A 145 18.83 -13.30 -4.86
N LYS A 146 19.34 -12.63 -5.92
CA LYS A 146 18.85 -11.34 -6.43
C LYS A 146 18.61 -11.49 -7.92
N LEU A 147 17.39 -11.26 -8.37
CA LEU A 147 16.96 -11.48 -9.76
C LEU A 147 16.15 -10.29 -10.29
N PRO A 148 16.07 -10.10 -11.63
CA PRO A 148 15.07 -9.25 -12.23
C PRO A 148 13.66 -9.66 -11.79
N THR A 149 12.78 -8.68 -11.57
CA THR A 149 11.45 -8.91 -10.95
C THR A 149 10.63 -9.97 -11.69
N ALA A 150 10.55 -9.87 -13.02
CA ALA A 150 9.77 -10.84 -13.79
C ALA A 150 10.32 -12.27 -13.69
N GLU A 151 11.67 -12.45 -13.61
CA GLU A 151 12.27 -13.76 -13.42
C GLU A 151 11.99 -14.30 -12.02
N ALA A 152 12.15 -13.45 -11.01
CA ALA A 152 11.91 -13.79 -9.62
C ALA A 152 10.47 -14.26 -9.39
N LEU A 153 9.48 -13.50 -9.88
CA LEU A 153 8.06 -13.78 -9.64
C LEU A 153 7.53 -14.99 -10.43
N ARG A 154 8.29 -15.48 -11.43
CA ARG A 154 7.96 -16.73 -12.16
C ARG A 154 8.42 -17.99 -11.44
N ARG A 155 9.19 -17.89 -10.36
CA ARG A 155 9.63 -19.02 -9.53
C ARG A 155 8.54 -19.44 -8.55
N VAL A 156 7.40 -19.87 -9.09
CA VAL A 156 6.17 -20.07 -8.32
C VAL A 156 6.36 -21.03 -7.15
N GLU A 157 6.90 -22.24 -7.39
CA GLU A 157 7.07 -23.24 -6.35
C GLU A 157 8.03 -22.77 -5.26
N GLU A 158 9.19 -22.19 -5.64
CA GLU A 158 10.20 -21.71 -4.70
C GLU A 158 9.68 -20.58 -3.79
N LEU A 159 8.89 -19.66 -4.36
CA LEU A 159 8.27 -18.58 -3.59
C LEU A 159 7.20 -19.13 -2.63
N GLN A 160 6.37 -20.07 -3.10
CA GLN A 160 5.34 -20.70 -2.27
C GLN A 160 5.93 -21.52 -1.12
N GLU A 161 7.06 -22.21 -1.32
CA GLU A 161 7.83 -22.85 -0.24
C GLU A 161 8.28 -21.86 0.84
N CYS A 162 8.47 -20.60 0.49
CA CYS A 162 8.80 -19.51 1.40
C CYS A 162 7.57 -18.76 1.94
N ASN A 163 6.35 -19.27 1.71
CA ASN A 163 5.07 -18.60 2.02
C ASN A 163 4.90 -17.23 1.34
N ILE A 164 5.53 -17.04 0.18
CA ILE A 164 5.36 -15.86 -0.67
C ILE A 164 4.50 -16.28 -1.86
N PHE A 165 3.40 -15.57 -2.06
CA PHE A 165 2.50 -15.85 -3.18
C PHE A 165 2.83 -14.92 -4.35
N PRO A 166 3.25 -15.48 -5.52
CA PRO A 166 3.39 -14.69 -6.74
C PRO A 166 2.08 -13.99 -7.12
N PRO A 167 2.11 -12.98 -8.03
CA PRO A 167 0.91 -12.32 -8.50
C PRO A 167 -0.16 -13.33 -8.94
N GLN A 168 -1.42 -13.04 -8.67
CA GLN A 168 -2.51 -13.98 -8.95
C GLN A 168 -2.56 -14.38 -10.42
N VAL A 169 -2.23 -13.46 -11.33
CA VAL A 169 -2.13 -13.73 -12.77
C VAL A 169 -1.04 -14.76 -13.08
N THR A 170 0.07 -14.75 -12.34
CA THR A 170 1.17 -15.72 -12.46
C THR A 170 0.71 -17.10 -12.00
N ILE A 171 0.08 -17.14 -10.82
CA ILE A 171 -0.46 -18.39 -10.24
C ILE A 171 -1.50 -19.00 -11.18
N ALA A 172 -2.43 -18.21 -11.69
CA ALA A 172 -3.46 -18.67 -12.62
C ALA A 172 -2.85 -19.27 -13.90
N ALA A 173 -1.87 -18.57 -14.50
CA ALA A 173 -1.18 -19.06 -15.68
C ALA A 173 -0.38 -20.35 -15.41
N HIS A 174 0.27 -20.43 -14.25
CA HIS A 174 0.99 -21.63 -13.82
C HIS A 174 0.05 -22.84 -13.71
N GLN A 175 -1.10 -22.68 -13.04
CA GLN A 175 -2.11 -23.73 -12.92
C GLN A 175 -2.69 -24.14 -14.29
N MET A 176 -2.88 -23.18 -15.20
CA MET A 176 -3.34 -23.46 -16.55
C MET A 176 -2.29 -24.26 -17.35
N LYS A 177 -0.99 -23.99 -17.17
CA LYS A 177 0.09 -24.77 -17.76
C LYS A 177 0.07 -26.21 -17.26
N LEU A 178 0.01 -26.42 -15.94
CA LEU A 178 -0.05 -27.74 -15.32
C LEU A 178 -1.25 -28.57 -15.83
N ASN A 179 -2.35 -27.89 -16.18
CA ASN A 179 -3.56 -28.51 -16.73
C ASN A 179 -3.56 -28.60 -18.28
N GLY A 180 -2.44 -28.30 -18.93
CA GLY A 180 -2.31 -28.38 -20.40
C GLY A 180 -3.15 -27.35 -21.18
N LYS A 181 -3.63 -26.29 -20.51
CA LYS A 181 -4.44 -25.23 -21.15
C LYS A 181 -3.61 -24.07 -21.70
N LEU A 182 -2.36 -23.98 -21.31
CA LEU A 182 -1.38 -23.06 -21.87
C LEU A 182 -0.15 -23.83 -22.35
N PRO A 183 0.52 -23.36 -23.42
CA PRO A 183 1.74 -23.99 -23.92
C PRO A 183 2.86 -23.98 -22.87
N GLU A 184 3.64 -25.07 -22.80
CA GLU A 184 4.76 -25.19 -21.85
C GLU A 184 5.83 -24.12 -22.04
N ASN A 185 6.08 -23.70 -23.28
CA ASN A 185 7.05 -22.66 -23.61
C ASN A 185 6.57 -21.22 -23.40
N GLN A 186 5.29 -21.02 -23.08
CA GLN A 186 4.78 -19.69 -22.79
C GLN A 186 5.31 -19.18 -21.45
N LEU A 187 5.90 -17.98 -21.43
CA LEU A 187 6.32 -17.35 -20.19
C LEU A 187 5.09 -17.03 -19.32
N LEU A 188 5.22 -17.25 -18.01
CA LEU A 188 4.19 -16.88 -17.06
C LEU A 188 4.08 -15.35 -16.98
N PRO A 189 2.88 -14.76 -17.11
CA PRO A 189 2.68 -13.34 -16.94
C PRO A 189 2.91 -12.96 -15.48
N THR A 190 3.49 -11.79 -15.23
CA THR A 190 3.73 -11.25 -13.88
C THR A 190 2.91 -10.01 -13.58
N THR A 191 2.35 -9.38 -14.61
CA THR A 191 1.46 -8.22 -14.51
C THR A 191 0.09 -8.50 -15.12
N ILE A 192 -0.92 -7.70 -14.74
CA ILE A 192 -2.27 -7.80 -15.32
C ILE A 192 -2.23 -7.58 -16.84
N SER A 193 -1.39 -6.66 -17.32
CA SER A 193 -1.24 -6.39 -18.75
C SER A 193 -0.71 -7.60 -19.52
N GLU A 194 0.33 -8.25 -18.98
CA GLU A 194 0.85 -9.52 -19.54
C GLU A 194 -0.20 -10.62 -19.51
N GLY A 195 -0.99 -10.71 -18.41
CA GLY A 195 -2.06 -11.67 -18.26
C GLY A 195 -3.17 -11.51 -19.29
N LYS A 196 -3.59 -10.29 -19.57
CA LYS A 196 -4.57 -10.01 -20.64
C LYS A 196 -4.11 -10.59 -21.98
N ASN A 197 -2.83 -10.41 -22.32
CA ASN A 197 -2.27 -10.95 -23.55
C ASN A 197 -2.15 -12.48 -23.52
N ALA A 198 -1.73 -13.04 -22.40
CA ALA A 198 -1.57 -14.48 -22.22
C ALA A 198 -2.91 -15.25 -22.33
N PHE A 199 -4.01 -14.65 -21.87
CA PHE A 199 -5.32 -15.29 -21.77
C PHE A 199 -6.29 -14.89 -22.88
N GLN A 200 -5.94 -13.98 -23.79
CA GLN A 200 -6.86 -13.47 -24.82
C GLN A 200 -7.47 -14.54 -25.75
N HIS A 201 -6.79 -15.68 -25.90
CA HIS A 201 -7.23 -16.77 -26.77
C HIS A 201 -8.04 -17.86 -26.03
N LEU A 202 -8.22 -17.69 -24.72
CA LEU A 202 -8.98 -18.68 -23.94
C LEU A 202 -10.48 -18.41 -24.07
N SER A 203 -11.24 -19.46 -24.36
CA SER A 203 -12.70 -19.39 -24.26
C SER A 203 -13.14 -19.52 -22.81
N TYR A 204 -13.92 -18.59 -22.33
CA TYR A 204 -14.44 -18.60 -20.96
C TYR A 204 -15.89 -19.10 -20.97
N HIS A 205 -16.15 -20.14 -20.21
CA HIS A 205 -17.51 -20.51 -19.87
C HIS A 205 -17.83 -19.90 -18.50
N PHE A 206 -18.68 -18.89 -18.46
CA PHE A 206 -19.22 -18.40 -17.21
C PHE A 206 -20.19 -19.47 -16.67
N PHE A 207 -19.79 -20.14 -15.62
CA PHE A 207 -20.78 -20.86 -14.82
C PHE A 207 -21.64 -19.80 -14.14
N ALA A 208 -22.91 -19.72 -14.49
CA ALA A 208 -23.87 -18.97 -13.70
C ALA A 208 -23.79 -19.52 -12.28
N PHE A 209 -23.40 -18.67 -11.33
CA PHE A 209 -23.53 -19.06 -9.93
C PHE A 209 -25.00 -19.42 -9.74
N THR A 210 -25.28 -20.67 -9.50
CA THR A 210 -26.61 -21.09 -9.03
C THR A 210 -26.89 -20.24 -7.80
N LYS A 211 -27.96 -19.44 -7.83
CA LYS A 211 -28.42 -18.72 -6.65
C LYS A 211 -28.38 -19.71 -5.49
N GLN A 212 -27.48 -19.50 -4.55
CA GLN A 212 -27.55 -20.22 -3.29
C GLN A 212 -28.96 -20.00 -2.77
N LYS A 213 -29.62 -21.07 -2.32
CA LYS A 213 -30.88 -20.93 -1.60
C LYS A 213 -30.69 -19.83 -0.58
N GLU A 214 -31.56 -18.84 -0.60
CA GLU A 214 -31.53 -17.77 0.42
C GLU A 214 -31.52 -18.49 1.76
N ALA A 215 -30.42 -18.31 2.51
CA ALA A 215 -30.32 -18.91 3.83
C ALA A 215 -31.38 -18.22 4.67
N GLU A 216 -32.25 -18.99 5.34
CA GLU A 216 -33.17 -18.46 6.32
C GLU A 216 -32.35 -18.01 7.52
N PHE A 217 -32.13 -16.70 7.62
CA PHE A 217 -31.48 -16.09 8.76
C PHE A 217 -32.49 -15.87 9.90
N GLY A 218 -32.01 -15.87 11.14
CA GLY A 218 -32.83 -15.63 12.30
C GLY A 218 -33.32 -14.18 12.42
N GLU A 219 -33.77 -13.82 13.61
CA GLU A 219 -34.22 -12.46 13.93
C GLU A 219 -33.09 -11.43 13.75
N PRO A 220 -33.42 -10.16 13.48
CA PRO A 220 -32.42 -9.08 13.45
C PRO A 220 -31.70 -8.95 14.80
N VAL A 221 -30.36 -8.88 14.74
CA VAL A 221 -29.49 -8.70 15.92
C VAL A 221 -28.86 -7.31 15.95
N VAL A 222 -28.75 -6.64 14.80
CA VAL A 222 -28.34 -5.25 14.68
C VAL A 222 -29.27 -4.56 13.70
N GLN A 223 -29.79 -3.40 14.09
CA GLN A 223 -30.57 -2.55 13.21
C GLN A 223 -30.18 -1.09 13.39
N PHE A 224 -29.92 -0.42 12.28
CA PHE A 224 -29.82 1.03 12.17
C PHE A 224 -30.98 1.52 11.29
N ARG A 225 -31.63 2.60 11.68
CA ARG A 225 -32.69 3.23 10.89
C ARG A 225 -32.46 4.72 10.87
N ASP A 226 -32.26 5.29 9.68
CA ASP A 226 -32.05 6.72 9.45
C ASP A 226 -30.98 7.31 10.37
N VAL A 227 -29.84 6.58 10.52
CA VAL A 227 -28.75 7.00 11.42
C VAL A 227 -27.85 7.98 10.71
N SER A 228 -27.73 9.18 11.30
CA SER A 228 -26.79 10.20 10.82
C SER A 228 -25.77 10.53 11.90
N ILE A 229 -24.49 10.50 11.56
CA ILE A 229 -23.35 10.79 12.44
C ILE A 229 -22.41 11.77 11.77
N ALA A 230 -22.05 12.82 12.49
CA ALA A 230 -21.04 13.79 12.06
C ALA A 230 -19.98 13.99 13.15
N TYR A 231 -18.72 14.26 12.76
CA TYR A 231 -17.67 14.72 13.65
C TYR A 231 -17.46 16.22 13.46
N ARG A 232 -17.32 16.94 14.56
CA ARG A 232 -16.92 18.34 14.50
C ARG A 232 -15.44 18.45 14.12
N SER A 233 -15.18 19.15 13.03
CA SER A 233 -13.82 19.59 12.69
C SER A 233 -13.37 20.67 13.68
N VAL A 234 -12.06 20.73 13.97
CA VAL A 234 -11.45 21.82 14.76
C VAL A 234 -11.67 23.19 14.11
N LYS A 235 -11.84 23.24 12.79
CA LYS A 235 -12.14 24.47 12.01
C LYS A 235 -13.62 24.84 12.01
N GLY A 236 -14.50 24.06 12.72
CA GLY A 236 -15.91 24.40 12.93
C GLY A 236 -16.90 23.78 11.95
N ASP A 237 -16.43 23.15 10.87
CA ASP A 237 -17.30 22.46 9.91
C ASP A 237 -17.59 21.02 10.37
N ASP A 238 -18.85 20.61 10.32
CA ASP A 238 -19.24 19.24 10.65
C ASP A 238 -18.90 18.32 9.46
N ARG A 239 -18.05 17.32 9.71
CA ARG A 239 -17.77 16.25 8.74
C ARG A 239 -18.80 15.13 8.93
N MET A 240 -19.76 15.03 8.02
CA MET A 240 -20.73 13.94 7.99
C MET A 240 -20.02 12.61 7.68
N VAL A 241 -20.30 11.60 8.51
CA VAL A 241 -19.80 10.22 8.29
C VAL A 241 -20.91 9.33 7.79
N PHE A 242 -22.07 9.37 8.46
CA PHE A 242 -23.27 8.69 7.99
C PHE A 242 -24.39 9.72 7.80
N ASN A 243 -25.16 9.53 6.75
CA ASN A 243 -26.32 10.37 6.45
C ASN A 243 -27.48 9.45 6.03
N GLY A 244 -28.39 9.20 6.96
CA GLY A 244 -29.56 8.35 6.72
C GLY A 244 -29.17 6.87 6.52
N LEU A 245 -28.29 6.32 7.36
CA LEU A 245 -27.87 4.91 7.26
C LEU A 245 -28.99 3.98 7.72
N ASP A 246 -29.44 3.12 6.83
CA ASP A 246 -30.27 1.96 7.12
C ASP A 246 -29.45 0.68 6.95
N LEU A 247 -29.40 -0.15 8.00
CA LEU A 247 -28.70 -1.42 8.00
C LEU A 247 -29.41 -2.41 8.91
N GLU A 248 -29.59 -3.63 8.44
CA GLU A 248 -30.06 -4.75 9.23
C GLU A 248 -29.10 -5.93 9.11
N ILE A 249 -28.71 -6.52 10.25
CA ILE A 249 -27.91 -7.74 10.33
C ILE A 249 -28.72 -8.78 11.11
N ARG A 250 -28.82 -9.98 10.58
CA ARG A 250 -29.61 -11.06 11.15
C ARG A 250 -28.75 -12.13 11.81
N ARG A 251 -29.32 -12.83 12.77
CA ARG A 251 -28.65 -13.94 13.46
C ARG A 251 -28.21 -15.01 12.47
N GLY A 252 -26.92 -15.36 12.50
CA GLY A 252 -26.31 -16.37 11.63
C GLY A 252 -25.80 -15.85 10.30
N GLU A 253 -25.96 -14.55 9.97
CA GLU A 253 -25.32 -13.94 8.81
C GLU A 253 -23.82 -13.84 8.98
N LYS A 254 -23.08 -14.00 7.85
CA LYS A 254 -21.66 -13.68 7.72
C LYS A 254 -21.54 -12.51 6.75
N ILE A 255 -21.17 -11.35 7.27
CA ILE A 255 -21.13 -10.11 6.51
C ILE A 255 -19.68 -9.63 6.39
N ALA A 256 -19.27 -9.27 5.19
CA ALA A 256 -18.04 -8.51 4.95
C ALA A 256 -18.40 -7.04 4.78
N LEU A 257 -17.84 -6.19 5.64
CA LEU A 257 -17.93 -4.73 5.48
C LEU A 257 -16.75 -4.28 4.63
N ILE A 258 -17.02 -3.62 3.52
CA ILE A 258 -16.00 -3.13 2.60
C ILE A 258 -16.19 -1.63 2.36
N GLY A 259 -15.09 -0.90 2.20
CA GLY A 259 -15.10 0.53 1.95
C GLY A 259 -13.68 1.06 1.80
N SER A 260 -13.52 2.33 1.45
CA SER A 260 -12.24 3.01 1.54
C SER A 260 -11.87 3.28 3.00
N ASN A 261 -10.57 3.49 3.30
CA ASN A 261 -10.15 3.86 4.64
C ASN A 261 -10.83 5.15 5.08
N GLY A 262 -11.60 5.07 6.18
CA GLY A 262 -12.38 6.18 6.70
C GLY A 262 -13.73 6.42 6.01
N ALA A 263 -14.24 5.40 5.28
CA ALA A 263 -15.59 5.40 4.72
C ALA A 263 -16.64 5.21 5.81
#